data_60a190a83764e55f811da9b509bd1c58
#
_entry.id   60a190a83764e55f811da9b509bd1c58
#
_cell.length_a   1.000
_cell.length_b   1.000
_cell.length_c   1.000
_cell.angle_alpha   90.00
_cell.angle_beta   90.00
_cell.angle_gamma   90.00
#
_symmetry.space_group_name_H-M   'P 1'
#
loop_
_entity.id
_entity.type
_entity.pdbx_description
1 polymer ?
#
loop_
_entity_poly.entity_id
_entity_poly.type
_entity_poly.pdbx_seq_one_letter_code
_entity_poly.pdbx_strand_id
1 'polypeptide(L)'
;MGAALRVMLLVLFAFATAAPARGADVPFLSGRVVDNAEILKPQTREALTGVLKTHEDATGDQIAVLTVPTIGDQSIEEYATKVFESWKLGKKGKDNGVLVIVVPKDRKMRIEVGYGLEGTLTDVASSRIIRNVMTPSFKAGDYDKGVTDGVTAVIAQLEGKGEVAGPSGASSDSSSNSSAHFNEPDLAWPERILLGAFIFGVIGLFTVIGVMTPGMGWFLYVFLIPFWAMFPLVVVGTRGTLYILITYVIGYPIAKLILGRMPWYQKAALDMKRTGTASIGGMIMSSGGSSSGGSSGGGGFSGGGGSSGGGGSSGSW
;
A
#
# COMPACT_ATOMS: atom_id res chain seq x y z
N MET A 1 -19.23 19.57 51.76
CA MET A 1 -19.12 19.43 50.30
C MET A 1 -18.64 18.01 50.00
N GLY A 2 -19.54 17.12 49.54
CA GLY A 2 -19.32 15.68 49.55
C GLY A 2 -18.37 15.17 48.46
N ALA A 3 -17.85 13.99 48.67
CA ALA A 3 -16.92 13.27 47.74
C ALA A 3 -17.48 13.22 46.30
N ALA A 4 -18.80 13.09 46.14
CA ALA A 4 -19.48 13.10 44.84
C ALA A 4 -19.29 14.39 44.04
N LEU A 5 -19.27 15.57 44.70
CA LEU A 5 -19.06 16.85 44.02
C LEU A 5 -17.60 17.00 43.55
N ARG A 6 -16.62 16.45 44.31
CA ARG A 6 -15.20 16.45 43.92
C ARG A 6 -14.93 15.52 42.75
N VAL A 7 -15.58 14.35 42.70
CA VAL A 7 -15.49 13.42 41.55
C VAL A 7 -16.11 14.03 40.31
N MET A 8 -17.27 14.67 40.44
CA MET A 8 -17.95 15.36 39.33
C MET A 8 -17.11 16.53 38.78
N LEU A 9 -16.45 17.30 39.64
CA LEU A 9 -15.54 18.38 39.25
C LEU A 9 -14.29 17.84 38.56
N LEU A 10 -13.71 16.72 39.02
CA LEU A 10 -12.57 16.08 38.37
C LEU A 10 -12.92 15.51 37.01
N VAL A 11 -14.10 14.93 36.84
CA VAL A 11 -14.59 14.43 35.54
C VAL A 11 -14.87 15.59 34.58
N LEU A 12 -15.46 16.69 35.05
CA LEU A 12 -15.67 17.90 34.26
C LEU A 12 -14.34 18.55 33.86
N PHE A 13 -13.34 18.56 34.72
CA PHE A 13 -12.01 19.08 34.43
C PHE A 13 -11.25 18.21 33.42
N ALA A 14 -11.41 16.87 33.49
CA ALA A 14 -10.85 15.94 32.51
C ALA A 14 -11.47 16.09 31.11
N PHE A 15 -12.75 16.45 31.03
CA PHE A 15 -13.43 16.72 29.76
C PHE A 15 -13.06 18.09 29.16
N ALA A 16 -12.68 19.07 29.98
CA ALA A 16 -12.32 20.42 29.54
C ALA A 16 -10.91 20.50 28.92
N THR A 17 -10.06 19.47 29.07
CA THR A 17 -8.69 19.43 28.52
C THR A 17 -8.58 18.68 27.19
N ALA A 18 -9.67 18.13 26.64
CA ALA A 18 -9.70 17.59 25.30
C ALA A 18 -9.71 18.77 24.29
N ALA A 19 -8.55 19.37 24.06
CA ALA A 19 -8.38 20.28 22.92
C ALA A 19 -8.67 19.47 21.65
N PRO A 20 -9.55 19.97 20.75
CA PRO A 20 -9.78 19.29 19.48
C PRO A 20 -8.43 19.24 18.76
N ALA A 21 -8.00 18.04 18.37
CA ALA A 21 -6.84 17.87 17.48
C ALA A 21 -7.17 18.61 16.18
N ARG A 22 -6.61 19.81 16.02
CA ARG A 22 -6.69 20.57 14.77
C ARG A 22 -5.77 19.89 13.78
N GLY A 23 -6.37 19.22 12.80
CA GLY A 23 -5.61 18.80 11.63
C GLY A 23 -4.97 20.00 10.95
N ALA A 24 -3.80 19.82 10.34
CA ALA A 24 -3.12 20.90 9.63
C ALA A 24 -4.00 21.39 8.47
N ASP A 25 -4.11 22.72 8.35
CA ASP A 25 -4.84 23.35 7.27
C ASP A 25 -4.08 23.17 5.95
N VAL A 26 -4.81 23.04 4.84
CA VAL A 26 -4.21 22.98 3.50
C VAL A 26 -3.78 24.40 3.09
N PRO A 27 -2.50 24.62 2.79
CA PRO A 27 -2.03 25.93 2.35
C PRO A 27 -2.64 26.31 0.99
N PHE A 28 -2.70 27.60 0.73
CA PHE A 28 -3.10 28.09 -0.58
C PHE A 28 -2.02 27.79 -1.63
N LEU A 29 -2.44 27.32 -2.82
CA LEU A 29 -1.52 27.08 -3.93
C LEU A 29 -1.05 28.41 -4.54
N SER A 30 0.10 28.89 -4.06
CA SER A 30 0.69 30.17 -4.52
C SER A 30 1.62 30.01 -5.73
N GLY A 31 1.99 28.77 -6.07
CA GLY A 31 2.91 28.45 -7.17
C GLY A 31 3.22 26.97 -7.22
N ARG A 32 4.12 26.55 -8.13
CA ARG A 32 4.55 25.14 -8.24
C ARG A 32 5.38 24.68 -7.04
N VAL A 33 6.02 25.60 -6.34
CA VAL A 33 6.79 25.35 -5.11
C VAL A 33 6.23 26.22 -3.99
N VAL A 34 5.60 25.62 -3.00
CA VAL A 34 5.02 26.23 -1.82
C VAL A 34 5.84 25.80 -0.60
N ASP A 35 6.73 26.67 -0.14
CA ASP A 35 7.69 26.36 0.93
C ASP A 35 7.28 27.05 2.24
N ASN A 36 6.27 26.50 2.92
CA ASN A 36 5.77 27.04 4.19
C ASN A 36 6.61 26.59 5.40
N ALA A 37 7.48 25.59 5.22
CA ALA A 37 8.45 25.20 6.26
C ALA A 37 9.73 26.01 6.21
N GLU A 38 9.92 26.86 5.18
CA GLU A 38 11.10 27.69 4.96
C GLU A 38 12.42 26.89 4.97
N ILE A 39 12.38 25.68 4.39
CA ILE A 39 13.55 24.79 4.34
C ILE A 39 14.33 24.88 3.03
N LEU A 40 13.80 25.57 2.04
CA LEU A 40 14.43 25.76 0.74
C LEU A 40 14.99 27.17 0.59
N LYS A 41 16.19 27.27 0.05
CA LYS A 41 16.77 28.57 -0.31
C LYS A 41 15.97 29.23 -1.44
N PRO A 42 15.92 30.57 -1.49
CA PRO A 42 15.22 31.30 -2.56
C PRO A 42 15.64 30.87 -3.96
N GLN A 43 16.93 30.64 -4.18
CA GLN A 43 17.49 30.20 -5.46
C GLN A 43 17.00 28.78 -5.83
N THR A 44 16.89 27.88 -4.84
CA THR A 44 16.40 26.53 -5.05
C THR A 44 14.92 26.54 -5.44
N ARG A 45 14.10 27.36 -4.77
CA ARG A 45 12.67 27.51 -5.10
C ARG A 45 12.47 28.06 -6.51
N GLU A 46 13.26 29.05 -6.92
CA GLU A 46 13.21 29.64 -8.26
C GLU A 46 13.63 28.62 -9.32
N ALA A 47 14.75 27.92 -9.12
CA ALA A 47 15.24 26.89 -10.02
C ALA A 47 14.22 25.74 -10.20
N LEU A 48 13.68 25.24 -9.09
CA LEU A 48 12.64 24.21 -9.10
C LEU A 48 11.38 24.68 -9.86
N THR A 49 10.94 25.91 -9.61
CA THR A 49 9.78 26.48 -10.30
C THR A 49 10.01 26.52 -11.82
N GLY A 50 11.22 26.90 -12.25
CA GLY A 50 11.61 26.90 -13.66
C GLY A 50 11.60 25.52 -14.29
N VAL A 51 12.21 24.53 -13.60
CA VAL A 51 12.25 23.13 -14.06
C VAL A 51 10.85 22.54 -14.16
N LEU A 52 10.03 22.71 -13.13
CA LEU A 52 8.65 22.22 -13.09
C LEU A 52 7.77 22.86 -14.17
N LYS A 53 7.96 24.17 -14.43
CA LYS A 53 7.26 24.85 -15.50
C LYS A 53 7.66 24.29 -16.88
N THR A 54 8.94 24.10 -17.11
CA THR A 54 9.46 23.56 -18.37
C THR A 54 8.91 22.16 -18.64
N HIS A 55 8.86 21.31 -17.62
CA HIS A 55 8.29 19.97 -17.71
C HIS A 55 6.80 20.02 -18.03
N GLU A 56 6.01 20.86 -17.33
CA GLU A 56 4.59 21.02 -17.60
C GLU A 56 4.31 21.55 -19.01
N ASP A 57 5.11 22.51 -19.48
CA ASP A 57 4.96 23.07 -20.84
C ASP A 57 5.26 22.01 -21.92
N ALA A 58 6.16 21.07 -21.64
CA ALA A 58 6.56 19.99 -22.58
C ALA A 58 5.61 18.80 -22.59
N THR A 59 5.14 18.35 -21.43
CA THR A 59 4.37 17.10 -21.28
C THR A 59 2.91 17.34 -20.94
N GLY A 60 2.64 18.45 -20.30
CA GLY A 60 1.34 18.82 -19.74
C GLY A 60 1.11 18.26 -18.33
N ASP A 61 2.05 17.51 -17.76
CA ASP A 61 1.95 16.95 -16.43
C ASP A 61 2.26 18.01 -15.38
N GLN A 62 1.45 18.05 -14.32
CA GLN A 62 1.55 19.07 -13.28
C GLN A 62 2.24 18.51 -12.04
N ILE A 63 3.44 19.00 -11.75
CA ILE A 63 4.16 18.65 -10.54
C ILE A 63 4.20 19.85 -9.60
N ALA A 64 3.83 19.63 -8.33
CA ALA A 64 3.92 20.63 -7.29
C ALA A 64 4.75 20.12 -6.10
N VAL A 65 5.43 21.04 -5.43
CA VAL A 65 6.19 20.77 -4.20
C VAL A 65 5.56 21.55 -3.07
N LEU A 66 5.28 20.89 -1.97
CA LEU A 66 4.80 21.49 -0.74
C LEU A 66 5.73 21.15 0.42
N THR A 67 6.16 22.17 1.16
CA THR A 67 6.75 21.94 2.47
C THR A 67 5.87 22.58 3.55
N VAL A 68 5.64 21.84 4.64
CA VAL A 68 4.91 22.33 5.81
C VAL A 68 5.66 21.95 7.08
N PRO A 69 5.70 22.82 8.11
CA PRO A 69 6.49 22.53 9.31
C PRO A 69 6.09 21.23 10.00
N THR A 70 4.79 20.98 10.14
CA THR A 70 4.19 19.81 10.79
C THR A 70 2.76 19.62 10.30
N ILE A 71 2.29 18.38 10.33
CA ILE A 71 0.88 18.00 10.07
C ILE A 71 0.16 17.52 11.34
N GLY A 72 0.85 17.60 12.50
CA GLY A 72 0.31 17.13 13.77
C GLY A 72 0.02 15.63 13.77
N ASP A 73 -1.18 15.27 14.27
CA ASP A 73 -1.59 13.87 14.40
C ASP A 73 -2.14 13.25 13.10
N GLN A 74 -2.18 14.01 12.00
CA GLN A 74 -2.66 13.49 10.71
C GLN A 74 -1.65 12.52 10.07
N SER A 75 -2.17 11.53 9.34
CA SER A 75 -1.30 10.73 8.46
C SER A 75 -0.86 11.57 7.27
N ILE A 76 0.34 11.31 6.76
CA ILE A 76 0.85 12.05 5.61
C ILE A 76 0.08 11.69 4.34
N GLU A 77 -0.48 10.50 4.27
CA GLU A 77 -1.31 10.01 3.19
C GLU A 77 -2.60 10.83 3.09
N GLU A 78 -3.35 10.93 4.20
CA GLU A 78 -4.59 11.70 4.25
C GLU A 78 -4.35 13.18 3.97
N TYR A 79 -3.27 13.72 4.53
CA TYR A 79 -2.91 15.12 4.29
C TYR A 79 -2.54 15.38 2.83
N ALA A 80 -1.74 14.50 2.21
CA ALA A 80 -1.34 14.62 0.81
C ALA A 80 -2.53 14.55 -0.14
N THR A 81 -3.42 13.58 0.06
CA THR A 81 -4.65 13.45 -0.75
C THR A 81 -5.52 14.69 -0.61
N LYS A 82 -5.71 15.21 0.62
CA LYS A 82 -6.47 16.43 0.87
C LYS A 82 -5.86 17.66 0.18
N VAL A 83 -4.52 17.79 0.20
CA VAL A 83 -3.82 18.87 -0.51
C VAL A 83 -3.99 18.71 -2.02
N PHE A 84 -3.77 17.51 -2.54
CA PHE A 84 -3.89 17.20 -3.97
C PHE A 84 -5.27 17.55 -4.52
N GLU A 85 -6.32 17.15 -3.83
CA GLU A 85 -7.71 17.47 -4.18
C GLU A 85 -8.01 18.97 -4.05
N SER A 86 -7.57 19.61 -2.97
CA SER A 86 -7.78 21.06 -2.74
C SER A 86 -7.09 21.91 -3.80
N TRP A 87 -5.89 21.53 -4.19
CA TRP A 87 -5.11 22.18 -5.24
C TRP A 87 -5.54 21.82 -6.63
N LYS A 88 -6.36 20.77 -6.77
CA LYS A 88 -6.86 20.24 -8.06
C LYS A 88 -5.72 19.95 -9.04
N LEU A 89 -4.67 19.29 -8.53
CA LEU A 89 -3.49 18.99 -9.33
C LEU A 89 -3.82 18.03 -10.48
N GLY A 90 -3.25 18.31 -11.64
CA GLY A 90 -3.54 17.58 -12.88
C GLY A 90 -4.70 18.15 -13.66
N LYS A 91 -4.84 17.70 -14.89
CA LYS A 91 -5.91 18.14 -15.80
C LYS A 91 -7.09 17.18 -15.71
N LYS A 92 -8.31 17.73 -15.74
CA LYS A 92 -9.54 16.96 -15.74
C LYS A 92 -9.54 15.87 -16.81
N GLY A 93 -9.80 14.63 -16.40
CA GLY A 93 -9.86 13.46 -17.31
C GLY A 93 -8.50 12.96 -17.79
N LYS A 94 -7.40 13.63 -17.42
CA LYS A 94 -6.03 13.14 -17.58
C LYS A 94 -5.43 12.68 -16.27
N ASP A 95 -5.87 13.27 -15.16
CA ASP A 95 -5.42 12.98 -13.78
C ASP A 95 -3.88 12.94 -13.64
N ASN A 96 -3.21 13.85 -14.37
CA ASN A 96 -1.79 13.90 -14.59
C ASN A 96 -1.10 14.89 -13.63
N GLY A 97 -1.40 14.77 -12.37
CA GLY A 97 -0.79 15.53 -11.28
C GLY A 97 0.20 14.72 -10.46
N VAL A 98 1.23 15.37 -9.90
CA VAL A 98 2.13 14.81 -8.89
C VAL A 98 2.35 15.85 -7.80
N LEU A 99 2.30 15.42 -6.54
CA LEU A 99 2.58 16.27 -5.39
C LEU A 99 3.71 15.68 -4.54
N VAL A 100 4.77 16.44 -4.36
CA VAL A 100 5.85 16.10 -3.45
C VAL A 100 5.68 16.87 -2.16
N ILE A 101 5.44 16.20 -1.04
CA ILE A 101 5.28 16.82 0.28
C ILE A 101 6.45 16.47 1.18
N VAL A 102 6.97 17.47 1.88
CA VAL A 102 8.01 17.33 2.89
C VAL A 102 7.59 18.01 4.19
N VAL A 103 7.63 17.25 5.29
CA VAL A 103 7.22 17.69 6.63
C VAL A 103 8.41 17.55 7.59
N PRO A 104 9.27 18.58 7.70
CA PRO A 104 10.57 18.45 8.35
C PRO A 104 10.50 18.16 9.85
N LYS A 105 9.58 18.76 10.61
CA LYS A 105 9.46 18.50 12.06
C LYS A 105 8.99 17.08 12.36
N ASP A 106 8.12 16.53 11.51
CA ASP A 106 7.58 15.19 11.67
C ASP A 106 8.47 14.12 10.99
N ARG A 107 9.52 14.58 10.26
CA ARG A 107 10.42 13.75 9.44
C ARG A 107 9.65 12.83 8.49
N LYS A 108 8.63 13.36 7.85
CA LYS A 108 7.77 12.65 6.91
C LYS A 108 7.85 13.28 5.54
N MET A 109 7.78 12.46 4.51
CA MET A 109 7.67 12.90 3.12
C MET A 109 6.74 11.97 2.34
N ARG A 110 6.14 12.47 1.27
CA ARG A 110 5.31 11.69 0.38
C ARG A 110 5.38 12.21 -1.04
N ILE A 111 5.33 11.28 -1.99
CA ILE A 111 5.04 11.55 -3.40
C ILE A 111 3.64 11.00 -3.64
N GLU A 112 2.68 11.88 -3.89
CA GLU A 112 1.30 11.57 -4.25
C GLU A 112 1.15 11.65 -5.75
N VAL A 113 0.56 10.65 -6.38
CA VAL A 113 0.48 10.49 -7.84
C VAL A 113 -0.97 10.43 -8.27
N GLY A 114 -1.33 11.21 -9.29
CA GLY A 114 -2.64 11.15 -9.92
C GLY A 114 -2.80 9.90 -10.77
N TYR A 115 -4.02 9.39 -10.91
CA TYR A 115 -4.35 8.15 -11.62
C TYR A 115 -3.74 8.03 -13.02
N GLY A 116 -3.65 9.14 -13.75
CA GLY A 116 -3.11 9.14 -15.12
C GLY A 116 -1.61 8.86 -15.20
N LEU A 117 -0.88 9.01 -14.10
CA LEU A 117 0.57 8.84 -14.04
C LEU A 117 1.01 7.59 -13.25
N GLU A 118 0.10 6.86 -12.59
CA GLU A 118 0.43 5.67 -11.80
C GLU A 118 1.12 4.58 -12.62
N GLY A 119 0.81 4.48 -13.92
CA GLY A 119 1.46 3.53 -14.83
C GLY A 119 2.93 3.85 -15.11
N THR A 120 3.33 5.13 -15.01
CA THR A 120 4.70 5.59 -15.28
C THR A 120 5.46 5.86 -13.99
N LEU A 121 4.85 6.58 -13.05
CA LEU A 121 5.39 6.83 -11.71
C LEU A 121 4.68 5.92 -10.71
N THR A 122 5.06 4.65 -10.71
CA THR A 122 4.46 3.63 -9.84
C THR A 122 4.83 3.85 -8.37
N ASP A 123 4.08 3.22 -7.44
CA ASP A 123 4.39 3.24 -6.00
C ASP A 123 5.82 2.74 -5.72
N VAL A 124 6.26 1.73 -6.45
CA VAL A 124 7.62 1.18 -6.34
C VAL A 124 8.67 2.22 -6.77
N ALA A 125 8.43 2.93 -7.88
CA ALA A 125 9.33 3.99 -8.37
C ALA A 125 9.37 5.14 -7.36
N SER A 126 8.22 5.61 -6.89
CA SER A 126 8.09 6.65 -5.86
C SER A 126 8.80 6.26 -4.57
N SER A 127 8.65 5.02 -4.12
CA SER A 127 9.35 4.49 -2.94
C SER A 127 10.88 4.46 -3.11
N ARG A 128 11.38 4.11 -4.31
CA ARG A 128 12.82 4.15 -4.60
C ARG A 128 13.37 5.57 -4.59
N ILE A 129 12.67 6.52 -5.19
CA ILE A 129 13.04 7.94 -5.18
C ILE A 129 13.15 8.43 -3.74
N ILE A 130 12.13 8.17 -2.92
CA ILE A 130 12.12 8.56 -1.52
C ILE A 130 13.31 7.96 -0.78
N ARG A 131 13.51 6.65 -0.84
CA ARG A 131 14.52 5.95 -0.04
C ARG A 131 15.96 6.20 -0.51
N ASN A 132 16.18 6.20 -1.82
CA ASN A 132 17.53 6.19 -2.37
C ASN A 132 18.03 7.60 -2.74
N VAL A 133 17.11 8.54 -3.02
CA VAL A 133 17.46 9.89 -3.47
C VAL A 133 17.20 10.92 -2.39
N MET A 134 15.96 11.01 -1.86
CA MET A 134 15.58 12.07 -0.93
C MET A 134 16.06 11.81 0.50
N THR A 135 15.84 10.60 1.03
CA THR A 135 16.15 10.24 2.42
C THR A 135 17.61 10.48 2.81
N PRO A 136 18.64 10.11 2.02
CA PRO A 136 20.04 10.36 2.39
C PRO A 136 20.35 11.85 2.59
N SER A 137 19.85 12.71 1.69
CA SER A 137 20.04 14.16 1.78
C SER A 137 19.31 14.75 2.99
N PHE A 138 18.09 14.31 3.28
CA PHE A 138 17.35 14.78 4.44
C PHE A 138 17.96 14.34 5.77
N LYS A 139 18.50 13.12 5.84
CA LYS A 139 19.29 12.68 7.00
C LYS A 139 20.55 13.51 7.23
N ALA A 140 21.15 14.03 6.16
CA ALA A 140 22.28 14.95 6.22
C ALA A 140 21.86 16.41 6.52
N GLY A 141 20.55 16.70 6.59
CA GLY A 141 20.02 18.05 6.80
C GLY A 141 20.01 18.91 5.53
N ASP A 142 20.33 18.35 4.37
CA ASP A 142 20.35 19.06 3.08
C ASP A 142 19.00 18.93 2.37
N TYR A 143 18.06 19.80 2.76
CA TYR A 143 16.72 19.81 2.17
C TYR A 143 16.71 20.32 0.74
N ASP A 144 17.54 21.31 0.41
CA ASP A 144 17.67 21.83 -0.95
C ASP A 144 18.03 20.71 -1.93
N LYS A 145 19.07 19.96 -1.60
CA LYS A 145 19.52 18.83 -2.42
C LYS A 145 18.47 17.74 -2.48
N GLY A 146 17.92 17.33 -1.34
CA GLY A 146 16.95 16.24 -1.28
C GLY A 146 15.68 16.50 -2.08
N VAL A 147 15.15 17.72 -2.06
CA VAL A 147 13.98 18.10 -2.86
C VAL A 147 14.34 18.23 -4.33
N THR A 148 15.48 18.85 -4.66
CA THR A 148 15.91 19.04 -6.06
C THR A 148 16.17 17.71 -6.75
N ASP A 149 16.94 16.85 -6.12
CA ASP A 149 17.24 15.51 -6.66
C ASP A 149 15.97 14.63 -6.77
N GLY A 150 15.09 14.71 -5.75
CA GLY A 150 13.81 14.01 -5.74
C GLY A 150 12.90 14.43 -6.90
N VAL A 151 12.74 15.74 -7.10
CA VAL A 151 11.95 16.28 -8.23
C VAL A 151 12.57 15.90 -9.57
N THR A 152 13.89 15.97 -9.69
CA THR A 152 14.60 15.56 -10.91
C THR A 152 14.39 14.08 -11.22
N ALA A 153 14.43 13.22 -10.18
CA ALA A 153 14.17 11.80 -10.33
C ALA A 153 12.70 11.50 -10.70
N VAL A 154 11.74 12.25 -10.15
CA VAL A 154 10.32 12.16 -10.53
C VAL A 154 10.15 12.50 -12.01
N ILE A 155 10.72 13.62 -12.48
CA ILE A 155 10.67 14.04 -13.87
C ILE A 155 11.32 12.98 -14.79
N ALA A 156 12.50 12.50 -14.44
CA ALA A 156 13.19 11.46 -15.21
C ALA A 156 12.35 10.18 -15.34
N GLN A 157 11.66 9.79 -14.26
CA GLN A 157 10.76 8.64 -14.27
C GLN A 157 9.55 8.87 -15.19
N LEU A 158 8.94 10.05 -15.16
CA LEU A 158 7.81 10.41 -16.03
C LEU A 158 8.20 10.47 -17.50
N GLU A 159 9.44 10.89 -17.81
CA GLU A 159 9.99 10.92 -19.17
C GLU A 159 10.49 9.56 -19.67
N GLY A 160 10.36 8.50 -18.90
CA GLY A 160 10.86 7.16 -19.25
C GLY A 160 12.41 7.03 -19.25
N LYS A 161 13.10 8.03 -18.67
CA LYS A 161 14.58 8.07 -18.55
C LYS A 161 15.06 7.63 -17.17
N GLY A 162 14.11 7.34 -16.26
CA GLY A 162 14.38 7.10 -14.84
C GLY A 162 14.72 5.67 -14.53
N GLU A 163 15.98 5.28 -14.72
CA GLU A 163 16.55 4.20 -13.92
C GLU A 163 17.09 4.83 -12.64
N VAL A 164 16.32 4.80 -11.56
CA VAL A 164 16.79 5.24 -10.23
C VAL A 164 17.82 4.21 -9.77
N ALA A 165 19.09 4.49 -10.07
CA ALA A 165 20.21 3.67 -9.65
C ALA A 165 20.18 3.53 -8.11
N GLY A 166 20.23 2.29 -7.63
CA GLY A 166 20.53 2.00 -6.24
C GLY A 166 21.93 2.53 -5.86
N PRO A 167 22.28 2.62 -4.54
CA PRO A 167 23.56 3.13 -4.10
C PRO A 167 24.69 2.40 -4.83
N SER A 168 25.54 3.18 -5.48
CA SER A 168 26.68 2.70 -6.26
C SER A 168 27.65 1.85 -5.42
N GLY A 169 27.66 0.59 -5.68
CA GLY A 169 28.61 -0.37 -5.13
C GLY A 169 28.42 -1.73 -5.77
N ALA A 170 28.80 -1.89 -7.03
CA ALA A 170 29.39 -3.04 -7.70
C ALA A 170 28.99 -3.10 -9.18
N SER A 171 30.00 -2.85 -10.01
CA SER A 171 30.31 -3.36 -11.37
C SER A 171 29.16 -3.83 -12.28
N SER A 172 29.08 -3.10 -13.39
CA SER A 172 28.49 -3.47 -14.67
C SER A 172 28.80 -4.90 -15.12
N ASP A 173 27.75 -5.66 -15.41
CA ASP A 173 27.77 -6.56 -16.56
C ASP A 173 26.39 -6.60 -17.19
N SER A 174 26.38 -6.16 -18.44
CA SER A 174 25.22 -6.08 -19.32
C SER A 174 24.85 -7.49 -19.80
N SER A 175 23.68 -7.98 -19.40
CA SER A 175 22.94 -8.87 -20.29
C SER A 175 21.46 -8.84 -19.90
N SER A 176 20.70 -8.34 -20.86
CA SER A 176 19.24 -8.32 -20.92
C SER A 176 18.65 -9.70 -20.68
N ASN A 177 18.04 -9.89 -19.52
CA ASN A 177 17.04 -10.92 -19.36
C ASN A 177 15.99 -10.39 -18.36
N SER A 178 14.82 -10.04 -18.88
CA SER A 178 13.68 -9.56 -18.11
C SER A 178 13.11 -10.69 -17.27
N SER A 179 13.77 -10.99 -16.16
CA SER A 179 13.21 -11.80 -15.08
C SER A 179 12.73 -10.84 -14.00
N ALA A 180 11.45 -10.84 -13.73
CA ALA A 180 10.89 -10.11 -12.60
C ALA A 180 11.57 -10.58 -11.31
N HIS A 181 12.61 -9.84 -10.88
CA HIS A 181 13.22 -10.02 -9.58
C HIS A 181 12.26 -9.43 -8.53
N PHE A 182 11.46 -10.28 -7.92
CA PHE A 182 10.84 -9.95 -6.65
C PHE A 182 11.96 -9.85 -5.62
N ASN A 183 12.26 -8.63 -5.15
CA ASN A 183 13.16 -8.44 -4.02
C ASN A 183 12.59 -9.20 -2.83
N GLU A 184 13.29 -10.24 -2.38
CA GLU A 184 12.98 -10.91 -1.11
C GLU A 184 13.06 -9.85 -0.01
N PRO A 185 12.03 -9.72 0.85
CA PRO A 185 12.09 -8.83 1.99
C PRO A 185 13.25 -9.27 2.89
N ASP A 186 14.13 -8.34 3.28
CA ASP A 186 15.21 -8.56 4.24
C ASP A 186 14.67 -8.70 5.66
N LEU A 187 13.86 -9.73 5.89
CA LEU A 187 13.38 -10.13 7.20
C LEU A 187 14.47 -10.97 7.88
N ALA A 188 14.74 -10.70 9.15
CA ALA A 188 15.59 -11.56 9.96
C ALA A 188 15.03 -12.99 9.97
N TRP A 189 15.91 -14.00 9.94
CA TRP A 189 15.47 -15.38 9.79
C TRP A 189 14.41 -15.85 10.83
N PRO A 190 14.39 -15.37 12.10
CA PRO A 190 13.32 -15.72 13.03
C PRO A 190 11.96 -15.15 12.61
N GLU A 191 11.94 -13.95 12.05
CA GLU A 191 10.73 -13.27 11.57
C GLU A 191 10.16 -13.98 10.33
N ARG A 192 11.04 -14.46 9.43
CA ARG A 192 10.64 -15.29 8.28
C ARG A 192 9.98 -16.60 8.72
N ILE A 193 10.50 -17.26 9.78
CA ILE A 193 9.90 -18.47 10.30
C ILE A 193 8.54 -18.19 10.90
N LEU A 194 8.41 -17.15 11.70
CA LEU A 194 7.15 -16.81 12.36
C LEU A 194 6.07 -16.43 11.34
N LEU A 195 6.43 -15.60 10.38
CA LEU A 195 5.56 -15.22 9.26
C LEU A 195 5.19 -16.46 8.42
N GLY A 196 6.18 -17.31 8.13
CA GLY A 196 5.96 -18.56 7.39
C GLY A 196 5.03 -19.51 8.12
N ALA A 197 5.24 -19.74 9.42
CA ALA A 197 4.37 -20.59 10.23
C ALA A 197 2.93 -20.08 10.26
N PHE A 198 2.73 -18.78 10.35
CA PHE A 198 1.41 -18.17 10.29
C PHE A 198 0.75 -18.37 8.91
N ILE A 199 1.45 -18.03 7.82
CA ILE A 199 0.95 -18.16 6.45
C ILE A 199 0.63 -19.61 6.12
N PHE A 200 1.59 -20.54 6.34
CA PHE A 200 1.40 -21.96 6.07
C PHE A 200 0.34 -22.59 6.99
N GLY A 201 0.21 -22.09 8.22
CA GLY A 201 -0.86 -22.51 9.15
C GLY A 201 -2.24 -22.15 8.61
N VAL A 202 -2.44 -20.92 8.19
CA VAL A 202 -3.73 -20.44 7.67
C VAL A 202 -4.09 -21.12 6.34
N ILE A 203 -3.18 -21.09 5.35
CA ILE A 203 -3.43 -21.67 4.02
C ILE A 203 -3.56 -23.21 4.14
N GLY A 204 -2.73 -23.82 5.00
CA GLY A 204 -2.79 -25.25 5.29
C GLY A 204 -4.13 -25.66 5.91
N LEU A 205 -4.65 -24.87 6.86
CA LEU A 205 -5.95 -25.09 7.46
C LEU A 205 -7.07 -25.08 6.41
N PHE A 206 -7.09 -24.08 5.53
CA PHE A 206 -8.07 -24.03 4.44
C PHE A 206 -7.90 -25.18 3.45
N THR A 207 -6.67 -25.61 3.20
CA THR A 207 -6.38 -26.77 2.37
C THR A 207 -6.98 -28.05 2.98
N VAL A 208 -6.78 -28.27 4.28
CA VAL A 208 -7.35 -29.43 5.01
C VAL A 208 -8.89 -29.37 4.97
N ILE A 209 -9.48 -28.23 5.27
CA ILE A 209 -10.94 -28.04 5.20
C ILE A 209 -11.44 -28.34 3.78
N GLY A 210 -10.75 -27.86 2.74
CA GLY A 210 -11.13 -28.12 1.35
C GLY A 210 -11.07 -29.59 0.96
N VAL A 211 -10.05 -30.32 1.41
CA VAL A 211 -9.92 -31.78 1.18
C VAL A 211 -11.02 -32.54 1.90
N MET A 212 -11.37 -32.13 3.13
CA MET A 212 -12.38 -32.81 3.97
C MET A 212 -13.82 -32.48 3.55
N THR A 213 -14.09 -31.36 2.89
CA THR A 213 -15.44 -30.93 2.55
C THR A 213 -15.94 -31.60 1.27
N PRO A 214 -17.03 -32.37 1.31
CA PRO A 214 -17.64 -32.94 0.12
C PRO A 214 -18.25 -31.86 -0.80
N GLY A 215 -17.98 -31.93 -2.10
CA GLY A 215 -18.56 -31.03 -3.10
C GLY A 215 -17.80 -29.70 -3.24
N MET A 216 -17.88 -28.82 -2.24
CA MET A 216 -17.29 -27.49 -2.26
C MET A 216 -15.75 -27.50 -2.31
N GLY A 217 -15.12 -28.59 -1.93
CA GLY A 217 -13.66 -28.70 -1.89
C GLY A 217 -12.97 -28.53 -3.24
N TRP A 218 -13.62 -28.79 -4.36
CA TRP A 218 -13.04 -28.51 -5.68
C TRP A 218 -12.95 -27.01 -5.98
N PHE A 219 -13.91 -26.24 -5.48
CA PHE A 219 -13.84 -24.79 -5.53
C PHE A 219 -12.65 -24.26 -4.72
N LEU A 220 -12.50 -24.74 -3.47
CA LEU A 220 -11.35 -24.37 -2.64
C LEU A 220 -10.01 -24.75 -3.28
N TYR A 221 -9.94 -25.89 -3.96
CA TYR A 221 -8.74 -26.30 -4.69
C TYR A 221 -8.29 -25.23 -5.69
N VAL A 222 -9.18 -24.81 -6.57
CA VAL A 222 -8.86 -23.80 -7.60
C VAL A 222 -8.60 -22.44 -6.96
N PHE A 223 -9.41 -22.08 -5.97
CA PHE A 223 -9.30 -20.81 -5.25
C PHE A 223 -7.96 -20.66 -4.50
N LEU A 224 -7.42 -21.72 -3.93
CA LEU A 224 -6.17 -21.68 -3.16
C LEU A 224 -4.91 -21.75 -4.03
N ILE A 225 -4.98 -22.06 -5.33
CA ILE A 225 -3.82 -22.09 -6.23
C ILE A 225 -3.03 -20.75 -6.21
N PRO A 226 -3.67 -19.56 -6.40
CA PRO A 226 -2.94 -18.31 -6.36
C PRO A 226 -2.32 -18.02 -5.00
N PHE A 227 -2.93 -18.45 -3.90
CA PHE A 227 -2.38 -18.28 -2.56
C PHE A 227 -1.13 -19.16 -2.37
N TRP A 228 -1.14 -20.42 -2.80
CA TRP A 228 0.02 -21.31 -2.79
C TRP A 228 1.12 -20.90 -3.77
N ALA A 229 0.79 -20.10 -4.80
CA ALA A 229 1.76 -19.53 -5.72
C ALA A 229 2.43 -18.27 -5.18
N MET A 230 1.69 -17.40 -4.47
CA MET A 230 2.14 -16.06 -4.09
C MET A 230 2.75 -16.01 -2.69
N PHE A 231 2.09 -16.57 -1.68
CA PHE A 231 2.54 -16.41 -0.30
C PHE A 231 3.85 -17.15 0.06
N PRO A 232 4.09 -18.39 -0.40
CA PRO A 232 5.37 -19.05 -0.15
C PRO A 232 6.57 -18.34 -0.78
N LEU A 233 6.34 -17.52 -1.82
CA LEU A 233 7.38 -16.76 -2.50
C LEU A 233 8.16 -15.85 -1.55
N VAL A 234 7.45 -15.23 -0.60
CA VAL A 234 8.02 -14.32 0.41
C VAL A 234 8.88 -15.08 1.44
N VAL A 235 8.55 -16.36 1.74
CA VAL A 235 9.18 -17.13 2.82
C VAL A 235 10.30 -18.01 2.30
N VAL A 236 10.07 -18.71 1.18
CA VAL A 236 10.94 -19.81 0.70
C VAL A 236 11.62 -19.47 -0.64
N GLY A 237 11.26 -18.32 -1.22
CA GLY A 237 11.79 -17.89 -2.53
C GLY A 237 11.17 -18.65 -3.72
N THR A 238 11.61 -18.28 -4.94
CA THR A 238 10.97 -18.75 -6.19
C THR A 238 11.08 -20.26 -6.41
N ARG A 239 12.25 -20.84 -6.15
CA ARG A 239 12.46 -22.29 -6.35
C ARG A 239 11.67 -23.13 -5.35
N GLY A 240 11.64 -22.71 -4.06
CA GLY A 240 10.89 -23.38 -3.02
C GLY A 240 9.39 -23.34 -3.26
N THR A 241 8.88 -22.19 -3.67
CA THR A 241 7.46 -22.01 -4.00
C THR A 241 7.01 -22.93 -5.13
N LEU A 242 7.83 -23.12 -6.15
CA LEU A 242 7.52 -24.01 -7.27
C LEU A 242 7.33 -25.47 -6.81
N TYR A 243 8.20 -25.97 -5.93
CA TYR A 243 8.05 -27.31 -5.37
C TYR A 243 6.80 -27.44 -4.52
N ILE A 244 6.52 -26.45 -3.68
CA ILE A 244 5.31 -26.42 -2.83
C ILE A 244 4.05 -26.39 -3.69
N LEU A 245 4.02 -25.54 -4.72
CA LEU A 245 2.89 -25.43 -5.64
C LEU A 245 2.63 -26.75 -6.40
N ILE A 246 3.67 -27.39 -6.93
CA ILE A 246 3.56 -28.69 -7.60
C ILE A 246 3.02 -29.75 -6.63
N THR A 247 3.55 -29.76 -5.40
CA THR A 247 3.09 -30.68 -4.35
C THR A 247 1.62 -30.45 -4.02
N TYR A 248 1.17 -29.20 -3.93
CA TYR A 248 -0.24 -28.86 -3.71
C TYR A 248 -1.13 -29.29 -4.87
N VAL A 249 -0.76 -28.93 -6.11
CA VAL A 249 -1.56 -29.20 -7.33
C VAL A 249 -1.74 -30.70 -7.56
N ILE A 250 -0.73 -31.50 -7.26
CA ILE A 250 -0.79 -32.96 -7.42
C ILE A 250 -1.36 -33.63 -6.16
N GLY A 251 -0.90 -33.20 -4.98
CA GLY A 251 -1.25 -33.84 -3.70
C GLY A 251 -2.72 -33.64 -3.30
N TYR A 252 -3.27 -32.46 -3.54
CA TYR A 252 -4.66 -32.17 -3.17
C TYR A 252 -5.69 -33.09 -3.91
N PRO A 253 -5.67 -33.23 -5.24
CA PRO A 253 -6.56 -34.15 -5.94
C PRO A 253 -6.39 -35.59 -5.49
N ILE A 254 -5.14 -36.06 -5.30
CA ILE A 254 -4.86 -37.42 -4.84
C ILE A 254 -5.45 -37.64 -3.46
N ALA A 255 -5.20 -36.76 -2.51
CA ALA A 255 -5.75 -36.84 -1.16
C ALA A 255 -7.28 -36.87 -1.18
N LYS A 256 -7.90 -35.99 -1.98
CA LYS A 256 -9.36 -35.93 -2.12
C LYS A 256 -9.97 -37.18 -2.75
N LEU A 257 -9.31 -37.77 -3.73
CA LEU A 257 -9.74 -39.05 -4.36
C LEU A 257 -9.63 -40.23 -3.38
N ILE A 258 -8.57 -40.28 -2.58
CA ILE A 258 -8.38 -41.29 -1.54
C ILE A 258 -9.47 -41.15 -0.47
N LEU A 259 -9.69 -39.93 0.06
CA LEU A 259 -10.72 -39.67 1.06
C LEU A 259 -12.13 -39.97 0.50
N GLY A 260 -12.37 -39.65 -0.76
CA GLY A 260 -13.65 -39.93 -1.44
C GLY A 260 -14.03 -41.41 -1.50
N ARG A 261 -13.04 -42.29 -1.36
CA ARG A 261 -13.26 -43.74 -1.30
C ARG A 261 -13.53 -44.25 0.13
N MET A 262 -13.33 -43.43 1.16
CA MET A 262 -13.53 -43.85 2.54
C MET A 262 -15.00 -43.83 2.93
N PRO A 263 -15.51 -44.88 3.63
CA PRO A 263 -16.94 -45.04 3.95
C PRO A 263 -17.50 -43.87 4.78
N TRP A 264 -16.73 -43.35 5.70
CA TRP A 264 -17.13 -42.22 6.55
C TRP A 264 -17.29 -40.91 5.76
N TYR A 265 -16.43 -40.69 4.74
CA TYR A 265 -16.52 -39.53 3.86
C TYR A 265 -17.76 -39.60 2.95
N GLN A 266 -18.07 -40.78 2.42
CA GLN A 266 -19.27 -40.98 1.60
C GLN A 266 -20.54 -40.78 2.42
N LYS A 267 -20.55 -41.24 3.68
CA LYS A 267 -21.66 -40.99 4.60
C LYS A 267 -21.88 -39.52 4.88
N ALA A 268 -20.81 -38.77 5.19
CA ALA A 268 -20.86 -37.33 5.38
C ALA A 268 -21.33 -36.59 4.11
N ALA A 269 -20.93 -37.03 2.93
CA ALA A 269 -21.39 -36.47 1.67
C ALA A 269 -22.88 -36.69 1.41
N LEU A 270 -23.43 -37.84 1.80
CA LEU A 270 -24.86 -38.15 1.72
C LEU A 270 -25.66 -37.30 2.73
N ASP A 271 -25.17 -37.17 3.95
CA ASP A 271 -25.81 -36.36 5.00
C ASP A 271 -25.86 -34.90 4.60
N MET A 272 -24.76 -34.34 4.02
CA MET A 272 -24.71 -32.97 3.49
C MET A 272 -25.76 -32.74 2.38
N LYS A 273 -25.99 -33.71 1.51
CA LYS A 273 -27.02 -33.63 0.45
C LYS A 273 -28.45 -33.73 1.00
N ARG A 274 -28.67 -34.44 2.11
CA ARG A 274 -29.99 -34.65 2.69
C ARG A 274 -30.43 -33.57 3.66
N THR A 275 -29.54 -33.09 4.47
CA THR A 275 -29.85 -32.19 5.61
C THR A 275 -29.21 -30.82 5.51
N GLY A 276 -28.34 -30.61 4.51
CA GLY A 276 -27.56 -29.33 4.40
C GLY A 276 -26.46 -29.20 5.47
N THR A 277 -26.32 -30.20 6.35
CA THR A 277 -25.31 -30.24 7.41
C THR A 277 -24.60 -31.57 7.45
N ALA A 278 -23.30 -31.57 7.70
CA ALA A 278 -22.54 -32.80 7.94
C ALA A 278 -21.62 -32.61 9.14
N SER A 279 -21.48 -33.64 9.98
CA SER A 279 -20.54 -33.69 11.09
C SER A 279 -19.35 -34.56 10.71
N ILE A 280 -18.16 -33.98 10.70
CA ILE A 280 -16.90 -34.67 10.43
C ILE A 280 -15.92 -34.35 11.57
N GLY A 281 -15.54 -35.37 12.35
CA GLY A 281 -14.56 -35.19 13.43
C GLY A 281 -14.96 -34.18 14.50
N GLY A 282 -16.26 -33.99 14.78
CA GLY A 282 -16.77 -33.06 15.77
C GLY A 282 -17.00 -31.60 15.24
N MET A 283 -16.67 -31.33 14.00
CA MET A 283 -17.02 -30.06 13.34
C MET A 283 -18.30 -30.17 12.54
N ILE A 284 -19.26 -29.30 12.78
CA ILE A 284 -20.50 -29.19 12.02
C ILE A 284 -20.31 -28.25 10.86
N MET A 285 -20.44 -28.75 9.62
CA MET A 285 -20.39 -27.94 8.41
C MET A 285 -21.81 -27.71 7.88
N SER A 286 -22.20 -26.46 7.67
CA SER A 286 -23.51 -26.08 7.11
C SER A 286 -23.31 -25.35 5.78
N SER A 287 -24.09 -25.71 4.78
CA SER A 287 -24.18 -24.93 3.54
C SER A 287 -25.21 -23.81 3.70
N GLY A 288 -24.83 -22.80 4.47
CA GLY A 288 -25.62 -21.60 4.65
C GLY A 288 -25.30 -20.59 3.57
N GLY A 289 -26.25 -20.33 2.69
CA GLY A 289 -26.27 -19.14 1.86
C GLY A 289 -26.65 -17.94 2.74
N SER A 290 -25.81 -16.93 2.81
CA SER A 290 -26.21 -15.62 3.34
C SER A 290 -26.33 -14.63 2.20
N SER A 291 -27.57 -14.23 2.04
CA SER A 291 -28.04 -13.07 1.29
C SER A 291 -27.38 -11.78 1.78
N SER A 292 -26.77 -11.05 0.86
CA SER A 292 -27.10 -9.73 0.39
C SER A 292 -27.60 -8.71 1.41
N GLY A 293 -26.97 -7.58 1.40
CA GLY A 293 -27.46 -6.30 1.85
C GLY A 293 -26.52 -5.26 1.33
N GLY A 294 -26.85 -4.72 0.34
CA GLY A 294 -26.91 -3.63 -0.47
C GLY A 294 -27.26 -2.36 0.27
N SER A 295 -26.67 -1.25 -0.07
CA SER A 295 -27.24 0.09 -0.18
C SER A 295 -26.10 1.05 -0.46
N SER A 296 -26.17 1.67 -1.59
CA SER A 296 -26.74 2.98 -1.84
C SER A 296 -25.94 4.07 -1.13
N GLY A 297 -25.25 4.93 -1.82
CA GLY A 297 -25.81 5.89 -2.73
C GLY A 297 -25.67 7.26 -2.09
N GLY A 298 -25.18 8.19 -2.79
CA GLY A 298 -25.08 9.60 -2.45
C GLY A 298 -23.73 10.09 -2.90
N GLY A 299 -23.67 10.63 -4.02
CA GLY A 299 -24.18 11.90 -4.41
C GLY A 299 -23.07 12.90 -4.33
N GLY A 300 -22.35 13.03 -5.38
CA GLY A 300 -21.63 13.96 -6.09
C GLY A 300 -21.22 15.26 -5.43
N PHE A 301 -19.97 15.64 -5.63
CA PHE A 301 -19.64 17.00 -6.04
C PHE A 301 -18.48 16.95 -7.03
N SER A 302 -18.77 17.33 -8.26
CA SER A 302 -17.88 17.38 -9.40
C SER A 302 -17.21 18.76 -9.42
N GLY A 303 -15.96 18.85 -9.00
CA GLY A 303 -15.09 19.98 -9.28
C GLY A 303 -14.01 19.53 -10.26
N GLY A 304 -13.87 20.25 -11.38
CA GLY A 304 -13.00 19.88 -12.49
C GLY A 304 -11.51 19.94 -12.18
N GLY A 305 -10.96 18.87 -11.63
CA GLY A 305 -9.55 18.66 -11.39
C GLY A 305 -9.22 17.19 -11.47
N GLY A 306 -7.96 16.85 -11.59
CA GLY A 306 -7.48 15.48 -11.52
C GLY A 306 -7.75 14.89 -10.14
N SER A 307 -7.94 13.57 -10.11
CA SER A 307 -8.13 12.81 -8.88
C SER A 307 -6.92 11.89 -8.64
N SER A 308 -6.58 11.72 -7.37
CA SER A 308 -5.65 10.71 -6.90
C SER A 308 -6.40 9.72 -6.03
N GLY A 309 -6.10 8.44 -6.16
CA GLY A 309 -6.64 7.38 -5.31
C GLY A 309 -5.72 6.99 -4.17
N GLY A 310 -4.75 7.84 -3.86
CA GLY A 310 -3.72 7.52 -2.87
C GLY A 310 -2.53 6.79 -3.46
N GLY A 311 -2.38 6.76 -4.79
CA GLY A 311 -1.19 6.27 -5.47
C GLY A 311 0.05 7.07 -5.06
N GLY A 312 1.22 6.43 -5.12
CA GLY A 312 2.46 7.03 -4.68
C GLY A 312 3.09 6.32 -3.48
N SER A 313 3.99 6.99 -2.78
CA SER A 313 4.69 6.40 -1.64
C SER A 313 5.03 7.41 -0.57
N SER A 314 5.10 6.95 0.68
CA SER A 314 5.52 7.71 1.84
C SER A 314 6.85 7.22 2.38
N GLY A 315 7.57 8.08 3.10
CA GLY A 315 8.79 7.76 3.80
C GLY A 315 9.07 8.67 4.97
N SER A 316 10.02 8.24 5.78
CA SER A 316 10.55 9.01 6.92
C SER A 316 12.07 8.96 6.94
N TRP A 317 12.71 9.91 7.66
CA TRP A 317 14.17 9.96 7.79
C TRP A 317 14.63 10.30 9.23
#